data_d6877aabf9fd88268b6d98ee02a74daa
#
_entry.id   d6877aabf9fd88268b6d98ee02a74daa
#
_cell.length_a   1.000
_cell.length_b   1.000
_cell.length_c   1.000
_cell.angle_alpha   90.00
_cell.angle_beta   90.00
_cell.angle_gamma   90.00
#
_symmetry.space_group_name_H-M   'P 1'
#
loop_
_entity.id
_entity.type
_entity.pdbx_description
1 polymer ?
#
loop_
_entity_poly.entity_id
_entity_poly.type
_entity_poly.pdbx_seq_one_letter_code
_entity_poly.pdbx_strand_id
1 'polypeptide(L)'
;MRATIGADERSTMTETDNAATEKLELIMGREGLARLAASTVMVLGVGGVGSNCVEALARGGVGRLVVVDHDVVQASNINRQAIAFRSTIGRKKVDVARAMVADINPSAQVEALDRFVLAEDVPDFLGAYAGRVDYFIDAIDTISAKLAVAQYADTEGLRLISSMGAANKLRPDCFRFADVYDTVNCPLCRIMRKEGRKRGIRHLRVLYSCEQPVDVPVREGAARRERSNLGTASFVAPIMGQMIAGAVLCELAGVNIDGTEGAAEPGGAR
;
A
#
# COMPACT_ATOMS: atom_id res chain seq x y z
N MET A 1 -45.07 26.20 -11.32
CA MET A 1 -43.71 26.72 -11.41
C MET A 1 -42.78 25.63 -10.89
N ARG A 2 -42.26 24.77 -11.78
CA ARG A 2 -41.37 23.65 -11.41
C ARG A 2 -39.94 24.15 -11.52
N ALA A 3 -39.24 24.16 -10.42
CA ALA A 3 -37.79 24.41 -10.38
C ALA A 3 -37.05 23.18 -10.91
N THR A 4 -36.42 23.34 -12.03
CA THR A 4 -35.45 22.41 -12.61
C THR A 4 -34.18 22.48 -11.77
N ILE A 5 -33.88 21.43 -11.06
CA ILE A 5 -32.56 21.29 -10.37
C ILE A 5 -31.57 20.86 -11.45
N GLY A 6 -30.64 21.76 -11.69
CA GLY A 6 -29.66 21.65 -12.76
C GLY A 6 -28.52 20.71 -12.50
N ALA A 7 -28.06 20.17 -13.62
CA ALA A 7 -26.71 20.03 -14.11
C ALA A 7 -25.62 19.48 -13.16
N ASP A 8 -25.37 18.25 -13.35
CA ASP A 8 -24.11 17.58 -13.70
C ASP A 8 -22.85 18.49 -13.58
N GLU A 9 -22.31 18.61 -12.36
CA GLU A 9 -20.94 19.06 -12.15
C GLU A 9 -19.97 17.89 -12.42
N ARG A 10 -19.85 17.49 -13.68
CA ARG A 10 -18.66 16.76 -14.14
C ARG A 10 -17.52 17.77 -14.12
N SER A 11 -16.64 17.63 -13.14
CA SER A 11 -15.36 18.32 -13.11
C SER A 11 -14.67 18.04 -14.47
N THR A 12 -14.62 19.05 -15.33
CA THR A 12 -13.84 18.98 -16.57
C THR A 12 -12.38 18.93 -16.18
N MET A 13 -11.71 17.78 -16.42
CA MET A 13 -10.25 17.65 -16.23
C MET A 13 -9.55 18.80 -16.98
N THR A 14 -8.58 19.41 -16.32
CA THR A 14 -7.79 20.48 -16.94
C THR A 14 -6.81 19.90 -17.97
N GLU A 15 -6.29 20.73 -18.89
CA GLU A 15 -5.24 20.29 -19.83
C GLU A 15 -4.03 19.70 -19.11
N THR A 16 -3.69 20.24 -17.93
CA THR A 16 -2.59 19.73 -17.09
C THR A 16 -2.90 18.33 -16.57
N ASP A 17 -4.14 18.05 -16.12
CA ASP A 17 -4.52 16.74 -15.63
C ASP A 17 -4.49 15.69 -16.74
N ASN A 18 -4.92 16.06 -17.94
CA ASN A 18 -4.84 15.19 -19.12
C ASN A 18 -3.37 14.87 -19.48
N ALA A 19 -2.49 15.87 -19.47
CA ALA A 19 -1.08 15.67 -19.74
C ALA A 19 -0.38 14.78 -18.68
N ALA A 20 -0.79 14.89 -17.41
CA ALA A 20 -0.24 14.09 -16.32
C ALA A 20 -0.55 12.58 -16.45
N THR A 21 -1.68 12.24 -17.08
CA THR A 21 -2.11 10.83 -17.24
C THR A 21 -1.88 10.27 -18.65
N GLU A 22 -1.48 11.10 -19.63
CA GLU A 22 -1.28 10.71 -21.02
C GLU A 22 -0.41 9.44 -21.21
N LYS A 23 0.75 9.39 -20.53
CA LYS A 23 1.66 8.25 -20.61
C LYS A 23 1.10 6.99 -19.95
N LEU A 24 0.31 7.18 -18.90
CA LEU A 24 -0.35 6.09 -18.20
C LEU A 24 -1.50 5.52 -19.06
N GLU A 25 -2.24 6.37 -19.79
CA GLU A 25 -3.29 5.95 -20.70
C GLU A 25 -2.78 5.00 -21.79
N LEU A 26 -1.56 5.23 -22.31
CA LEU A 26 -0.96 4.37 -23.33
C LEU A 26 -0.79 2.91 -22.88
N ILE A 27 -0.60 2.65 -21.57
CA ILE A 27 -0.34 1.31 -21.03
C ILE A 27 -1.53 0.74 -20.26
N MET A 28 -2.35 1.58 -19.63
CA MET A 28 -3.51 1.15 -18.83
C MET A 28 -4.82 1.24 -19.62
N GLY A 29 -4.85 2.00 -20.72
CA GLY A 29 -6.04 2.31 -21.50
C GLY A 29 -7.00 3.25 -20.78
N ARG A 30 -7.93 3.87 -21.52
CA ARG A 30 -8.95 4.79 -20.97
C ARG A 30 -9.85 4.13 -19.94
N GLU A 31 -10.27 2.90 -20.20
CA GLU A 31 -11.11 2.14 -19.28
C GLU A 31 -10.37 1.79 -17.98
N GLY A 32 -9.08 1.46 -18.07
CA GLY A 32 -8.22 1.23 -16.91
C GLY A 32 -8.11 2.49 -16.05
N LEU A 33 -7.85 3.65 -16.67
CA LEU A 33 -7.81 4.93 -15.95
C LEU A 33 -9.16 5.29 -15.33
N ALA A 34 -10.27 5.05 -16.03
CA ALA A 34 -11.60 5.28 -15.48
C ALA A 34 -11.88 4.40 -14.25
N ARG A 35 -11.46 3.12 -14.28
CA ARG A 35 -11.56 2.23 -13.11
C ARG A 35 -10.70 2.71 -11.94
N LEU A 36 -9.47 3.16 -12.21
CA LEU A 36 -8.59 3.72 -11.17
C LEU A 36 -9.19 4.99 -10.55
N ALA A 37 -9.70 5.90 -11.36
CA ALA A 37 -10.35 7.13 -10.90
C ALA A 37 -11.63 6.86 -10.06
N ALA A 38 -12.31 5.76 -10.30
CA ALA A 38 -13.48 5.33 -9.52
C ALA A 38 -13.10 4.53 -8.25
N SER A 39 -11.85 4.07 -8.15
CA SER A 39 -11.42 3.16 -7.07
C SER A 39 -11.06 3.89 -5.79
N THR A 40 -11.28 3.20 -4.67
CA THR A 40 -10.87 3.60 -3.31
C THR A 40 -9.84 2.63 -2.76
N VAL A 41 -8.67 3.12 -2.36
CA VAL A 41 -7.61 2.31 -1.74
C VAL A 41 -7.32 2.81 -0.33
N MET A 42 -7.29 1.89 0.64
CA MET A 42 -6.88 2.20 2.02
C MET A 42 -5.43 1.76 2.23
N VAL A 43 -4.62 2.67 2.76
CA VAL A 43 -3.22 2.39 3.15
C VAL A 43 -3.09 2.53 4.66
N LEU A 44 -2.84 1.42 5.33
CA LEU A 44 -2.62 1.32 6.76
C LEU A 44 -1.11 1.42 7.04
N GLY A 45 -0.69 2.52 7.66
CA GLY A 45 0.71 2.88 7.90
C GLY A 45 1.30 3.70 6.75
N VAL A 46 1.82 4.90 7.06
CA VAL A 46 2.44 5.85 6.11
C VAL A 46 3.93 5.99 6.41
N GLY A 47 4.60 4.85 6.65
CA GLY A 47 6.03 4.73 6.86
C GLY A 47 6.84 4.64 5.56
N GLY A 48 7.99 3.93 5.61
CA GLY A 48 8.87 3.76 4.44
C GLY A 48 8.23 3.07 3.25
N VAL A 49 7.39 2.06 3.49
CA VAL A 49 6.63 1.36 2.45
C VAL A 49 5.37 2.15 2.10
N GLY A 50 4.53 2.45 3.10
CA GLY A 50 3.21 3.04 2.84
C GLY A 50 3.25 4.43 2.23
N SER A 51 4.19 5.32 2.60
CA SER A 51 4.28 6.66 1.98
C SER A 51 4.64 6.59 0.50
N ASN A 52 5.53 5.68 0.12
CA ASN A 52 5.88 5.44 -1.28
C ASN A 52 4.75 4.74 -2.05
N CYS A 53 3.94 3.94 -1.36
CA CYS A 53 2.72 3.35 -1.90
C CYS A 53 1.68 4.45 -2.22
N VAL A 54 1.42 5.34 -1.26
CA VAL A 54 0.49 6.48 -1.43
C VAL A 54 0.91 7.37 -2.60
N GLU A 55 2.19 7.70 -2.70
CA GLU A 55 2.73 8.47 -3.84
C GLU A 55 2.44 7.78 -5.17
N ALA A 56 2.77 6.49 -5.29
CA ALA A 56 2.58 5.74 -6.53
C ALA A 56 1.10 5.59 -6.90
N LEU A 57 0.21 5.37 -5.93
CA LEU A 57 -1.24 5.30 -6.15
C LEU A 57 -1.81 6.64 -6.62
N ALA A 58 -1.35 7.76 -6.06
CA ALA A 58 -1.74 9.09 -6.49
C ALA A 58 -1.32 9.37 -7.94
N ARG A 59 -0.05 9.06 -8.29
CA ARG A 59 0.48 9.16 -9.66
C ARG A 59 -0.22 8.22 -10.63
N GLY A 60 -0.69 7.07 -10.14
CA GLY A 60 -1.44 6.08 -10.90
C GLY A 60 -2.91 6.45 -11.14
N GLY A 61 -3.39 7.58 -10.61
CA GLY A 61 -4.74 8.08 -10.88
C GLY A 61 -5.84 7.47 -10.01
N VAL A 62 -5.52 6.89 -8.85
CA VAL A 62 -6.53 6.41 -7.89
C VAL A 62 -7.36 7.59 -7.40
N GLY A 63 -8.70 7.49 -7.54
CA GLY A 63 -9.60 8.61 -7.25
C GLY A 63 -9.86 8.85 -5.76
N ARG A 64 -9.70 7.83 -4.91
CA ARG A 64 -9.86 8.00 -3.46
C ARG A 64 -8.84 7.21 -2.67
N LEU A 65 -8.18 7.87 -1.73
CA LEU A 65 -7.23 7.29 -0.82
C LEU A 65 -7.67 7.49 0.63
N VAL A 66 -7.69 6.41 1.41
CA VAL A 66 -7.82 6.47 2.86
C VAL A 66 -6.45 6.17 3.45
N VAL A 67 -5.82 7.15 4.09
CA VAL A 67 -4.47 7.03 4.65
C VAL A 67 -4.51 7.05 6.17
N VAL A 68 -3.91 6.06 6.81
CA VAL A 68 -4.03 5.84 8.26
C VAL A 68 -2.65 5.77 8.88
N ASP A 69 -2.31 6.67 9.78
CA ASP A 69 -1.07 6.67 10.57
C ASP A 69 -1.26 7.61 11.77
N HIS A 70 -0.58 7.38 12.89
CA HIS A 70 -0.67 8.22 14.09
C HIS A 70 0.61 9.02 14.36
N ASP A 71 1.65 8.79 13.58
CA ASP A 71 2.96 9.37 13.81
C ASP A 71 3.09 10.78 13.23
N VAL A 72 4.12 11.46 13.71
CA VAL A 72 4.68 12.65 13.07
C VAL A 72 5.94 12.30 12.28
N VAL A 73 6.25 13.12 11.28
CA VAL A 73 7.50 12.98 10.52
C VAL A 73 8.68 13.28 11.43
N GLN A 74 9.67 12.40 11.43
CA GLN A 74 10.91 12.53 12.21
C GLN A 74 12.12 12.63 11.28
N ALA A 75 13.21 13.23 11.77
CA ALA A 75 14.46 13.35 11.00
C ALA A 75 15.01 11.98 10.54
N SER A 76 14.82 10.94 11.37
CA SER A 76 15.19 9.55 11.03
C SER A 76 14.36 8.91 9.91
N ASN A 77 13.29 9.56 9.47
CA ASN A 77 12.45 9.08 8.38
C ASN A 77 12.93 9.54 7.01
N ILE A 78 13.74 10.60 6.95
CA ILE A 78 14.17 11.27 5.71
C ILE A 78 14.86 10.30 4.74
N ASN A 79 15.52 9.28 5.27
CA ASN A 79 16.27 8.36 4.41
C ASN A 79 15.38 7.44 3.54
N ARG A 80 14.04 7.31 3.83
CA ARG A 80 13.21 6.31 3.14
C ARG A 80 11.72 6.61 2.98
N GLN A 81 11.18 7.64 3.65
CA GLN A 81 9.75 7.97 3.56
C GLN A 81 9.53 9.11 2.55
N ALA A 82 8.64 8.90 1.57
CA ALA A 82 8.34 9.88 0.51
C ALA A 82 7.86 11.24 1.05
N ILE A 83 7.23 11.24 2.23
CA ILE A 83 6.69 12.43 2.91
C ILE A 83 7.70 13.14 3.82
N ALA A 84 8.90 12.54 4.01
CA ALA A 84 9.85 13.03 5.01
C ALA A 84 10.92 13.95 4.38
N PHE A 85 10.76 15.23 4.61
CA PHE A 85 11.69 16.30 4.25
C PHE A 85 12.05 17.11 5.50
N ARG A 86 13.13 17.89 5.45
CA ARG A 86 13.47 18.82 6.55
C ARG A 86 12.32 19.77 6.89
N SER A 87 11.57 20.22 5.89
CA SER A 87 10.41 21.12 6.01
C SER A 87 9.15 20.45 6.58
N THR A 88 9.09 19.11 6.59
CA THR A 88 7.91 18.37 7.09
C THR A 88 8.11 17.77 8.48
N ILE A 89 9.32 17.84 9.06
CA ILE A 89 9.59 17.32 10.42
C ILE A 89 8.61 17.93 11.43
N GLY A 90 8.04 17.08 12.29
CA GLY A 90 7.06 17.44 13.33
C GLY A 90 5.61 17.53 12.84
N ARG A 91 5.34 17.48 11.53
CA ARG A 91 3.98 17.44 10.99
C ARG A 91 3.44 16.01 11.03
N LYS A 92 2.12 15.86 11.19
CA LYS A 92 1.46 14.55 11.11
C LYS A 92 1.68 13.91 9.74
N LYS A 93 2.07 12.63 9.71
CA LYS A 93 2.36 11.92 8.46
C LYS A 93 1.17 11.92 7.51
N VAL A 94 -0.04 11.71 8.03
CA VAL A 94 -1.27 11.68 7.22
C VAL A 94 -1.59 13.04 6.59
N ASP A 95 -1.27 14.15 7.27
CA ASP A 95 -1.48 15.50 6.72
C ASP A 95 -0.47 15.83 5.62
N VAL A 96 0.79 15.39 5.80
CA VAL A 96 1.81 15.56 4.75
C VAL A 96 1.49 14.68 3.54
N ALA A 97 1.02 13.44 3.77
CA ALA A 97 0.59 12.56 2.69
C ALA A 97 -0.60 13.14 1.91
N ARG A 98 -1.60 13.71 2.60
CA ARG A 98 -2.72 14.39 1.96
C ARG A 98 -2.27 15.57 1.10
N ALA A 99 -1.36 16.39 1.61
CA ALA A 99 -0.81 17.52 0.85
C ALA A 99 -0.03 17.05 -0.39
N MET A 100 0.79 16.01 -0.25
CA MET A 100 1.52 15.39 -1.36
C MET A 100 0.57 14.85 -2.44
N VAL A 101 -0.49 14.15 -2.05
CA VAL A 101 -1.49 13.63 -3.00
C VAL A 101 -2.18 14.78 -3.73
N ALA A 102 -2.59 15.83 -3.03
CA ALA A 102 -3.24 16.99 -3.63
C ALA A 102 -2.35 17.72 -4.65
N ASP A 103 -1.02 17.71 -4.46
CA ASP A 103 -0.05 18.30 -5.40
C ASP A 103 0.21 17.39 -6.61
N ILE A 104 0.09 16.08 -6.45
CA ILE A 104 0.26 15.08 -7.54
C ILE A 104 -1.02 14.91 -8.35
N ASN A 105 -2.15 14.72 -7.68
CA ASN A 105 -3.46 14.41 -8.27
C ASN A 105 -4.54 15.25 -7.57
N PRO A 106 -4.78 16.49 -8.03
CA PRO A 106 -5.75 17.39 -7.40
C PRO A 106 -7.19 16.87 -7.40
N SER A 107 -7.53 15.94 -8.30
CA SER A 107 -8.87 15.33 -8.39
C SER A 107 -9.07 14.20 -7.38
N ALA A 108 -8.01 13.67 -6.79
CA ALA A 108 -8.09 12.60 -5.81
C ALA A 108 -8.63 13.09 -4.45
N GLN A 109 -9.57 12.35 -3.89
CA GLN A 109 -10.07 12.58 -2.55
C GLN A 109 -9.20 11.84 -1.52
N VAL A 110 -8.74 12.53 -0.48
CA VAL A 110 -7.92 11.93 0.57
C VAL A 110 -8.59 12.06 1.93
N GLU A 111 -8.95 10.91 2.49
CA GLU A 111 -9.37 10.79 3.89
C GLU A 111 -8.13 10.47 4.74
N ALA A 112 -7.65 11.46 5.49
CA ALA A 112 -6.45 11.36 6.33
C ALA A 112 -6.85 11.07 7.77
N LEU A 113 -6.53 9.87 8.27
CA LEU A 113 -6.92 9.41 9.59
C LEU A 113 -5.69 9.36 10.52
N ASP A 114 -5.64 10.31 11.45
CA ASP A 114 -4.67 10.32 12.54
C ASP A 114 -5.08 9.29 13.60
N ARG A 115 -4.73 8.03 13.35
CA ARG A 115 -5.17 6.92 14.19
C ARG A 115 -4.10 5.85 14.33
N PHE A 116 -3.88 5.40 15.57
CA PHE A 116 -3.17 4.16 15.87
C PHE A 116 -4.12 2.98 15.67
N VAL A 117 -3.72 2.00 14.85
CA VAL A 117 -4.53 0.80 14.60
C VAL A 117 -4.22 -0.22 15.68
N LEU A 118 -5.14 -0.40 16.63
CA LEU A 118 -5.09 -1.44 17.64
C LEU A 118 -5.73 -2.73 17.12
N ALA A 119 -5.21 -3.88 17.54
CA ALA A 119 -5.71 -5.18 17.08
C ALA A 119 -7.20 -5.40 17.41
N GLU A 120 -7.63 -4.93 18.59
CA GLU A 120 -9.03 -5.03 19.06
C GLU A 120 -10.00 -4.15 18.27
N ASP A 121 -9.51 -3.03 17.72
CA ASP A 121 -10.34 -2.09 16.95
C ASP A 121 -10.55 -2.52 15.48
N VAL A 122 -9.74 -3.45 14.98
CA VAL A 122 -9.71 -3.80 13.55
C VAL A 122 -11.08 -4.20 13.00
N PRO A 123 -11.89 -5.06 13.67
CA PRO A 123 -13.17 -5.47 13.13
C PRO A 123 -14.11 -4.29 12.90
N ASP A 124 -14.28 -3.42 13.89
CA ASP A 124 -15.15 -2.24 13.80
C ASP A 124 -14.60 -1.23 12.80
N PHE A 125 -13.28 -1.01 12.85
CA PHE A 125 -12.62 -0.02 12.00
C PHE A 125 -12.66 -0.42 10.53
N LEU A 126 -12.21 -1.60 10.16
CA LEU A 126 -12.25 -2.04 8.75
C LEU A 126 -13.69 -2.34 8.31
N GLY A 127 -14.55 -2.83 9.21
CA GLY A 127 -15.96 -3.06 8.94
C GLY A 127 -16.70 -1.81 8.47
N ALA A 128 -16.36 -0.64 9.03
CA ALA A 128 -16.92 0.64 8.60
C ALA A 128 -16.54 1.01 7.15
N TYR A 129 -15.50 0.39 6.59
CA TYR A 129 -15.02 0.59 5.21
C TYR A 129 -15.31 -0.58 4.28
N ALA A 130 -15.87 -1.68 4.78
CA ALA A 130 -16.28 -2.82 3.96
C ALA A 130 -17.30 -2.37 2.90
N GLY A 131 -17.10 -2.79 1.65
CA GLY A 131 -17.91 -2.38 0.50
C GLY A 131 -17.70 -0.93 0.01
N ARG A 132 -16.81 -0.15 0.68
CA ARG A 132 -16.45 1.23 0.28
C ARG A 132 -15.00 1.34 -0.17
N VAL A 133 -14.17 0.38 0.17
CA VAL A 133 -12.76 0.29 -0.18
C VAL A 133 -12.56 -0.92 -1.08
N ASP A 134 -11.99 -0.70 -2.26
CA ASP A 134 -11.76 -1.73 -3.25
C ASP A 134 -10.49 -2.54 -2.96
N TYR A 135 -9.51 -1.94 -2.28
CA TYR A 135 -8.25 -2.59 -1.94
C TYR A 135 -7.63 -2.06 -0.65
N PHE A 136 -7.18 -2.97 0.20
CA PHE A 136 -6.49 -2.66 1.45
C PHE A 136 -5.00 -2.96 1.31
N ILE A 137 -4.16 -2.04 1.76
CA ILE A 137 -2.70 -2.20 1.81
C ILE A 137 -2.27 -2.09 3.26
N ASP A 138 -1.68 -3.17 3.79
CA ASP A 138 -1.13 -3.20 5.14
C ASP A 138 0.38 -2.95 5.11
N ALA A 139 0.79 -1.75 5.52
CA ALA A 139 2.17 -1.33 5.72
C ALA A 139 2.48 -1.00 7.19
N ILE A 140 1.68 -1.54 8.14
CA ILE A 140 1.87 -1.39 9.58
C ILE A 140 3.11 -2.19 10.00
N ASP A 141 3.82 -1.74 11.02
CA ASP A 141 4.97 -2.44 11.61
C ASP A 141 4.61 -3.25 12.89
N THR A 142 3.48 -2.94 13.53
CA THR A 142 3.01 -3.61 14.74
C THR A 142 2.41 -4.99 14.40
N ILE A 143 3.04 -6.06 14.85
CA ILE A 143 2.68 -7.45 14.50
C ILE A 143 1.25 -7.81 14.93
N SER A 144 0.80 -7.37 16.12
CA SER A 144 -0.55 -7.67 16.60
C SER A 144 -1.64 -7.06 15.72
N ALA A 145 -1.49 -5.80 15.33
CA ALA A 145 -2.40 -5.11 14.41
C ALA A 145 -2.37 -5.77 13.02
N LYS A 146 -1.17 -6.05 12.49
CA LYS A 146 -0.99 -6.73 11.21
C LYS A 146 -1.68 -8.09 11.15
N LEU A 147 -1.60 -8.88 12.23
CA LEU A 147 -2.30 -10.17 12.34
C LEU A 147 -3.82 -10.00 12.41
N ALA A 148 -4.31 -8.99 13.13
CA ALA A 148 -5.74 -8.71 13.22
C ALA A 148 -6.31 -8.26 11.85
N VAL A 149 -5.60 -7.38 11.15
CA VAL A 149 -5.97 -6.95 9.78
C VAL A 149 -6.01 -8.15 8.83
N ALA A 150 -4.99 -9.01 8.86
CA ALA A 150 -4.93 -10.20 8.01
C ALA A 150 -6.07 -11.19 8.33
N GLN A 151 -6.36 -11.40 9.63
CA GLN A 151 -7.44 -12.29 10.06
C GLN A 151 -8.81 -11.75 9.62
N TYR A 152 -9.06 -10.47 9.85
CA TYR A 152 -10.32 -9.84 9.46
C TYR A 152 -10.52 -9.87 7.94
N ALA A 153 -9.48 -9.53 7.18
CA ALA A 153 -9.54 -9.55 5.73
C ALA A 153 -9.78 -10.96 5.15
N ASP A 154 -9.14 -12.01 5.70
CA ASP A 154 -9.37 -13.39 5.28
C ASP A 154 -10.79 -13.88 5.63
N THR A 155 -11.33 -13.44 6.78
CA THR A 155 -12.69 -13.80 7.21
C THR A 155 -13.75 -13.12 6.34
N GLU A 156 -13.58 -11.83 6.06
CA GLU A 156 -14.56 -11.02 5.32
C GLU A 156 -14.33 -11.01 3.80
N GLY A 157 -13.32 -11.72 3.31
CA GLY A 157 -12.99 -11.79 1.89
C GLY A 157 -12.52 -10.45 1.30
N LEU A 158 -11.88 -9.58 2.11
CA LEU A 158 -11.37 -8.29 1.64
C LEU A 158 -10.10 -8.47 0.81
N ARG A 159 -9.97 -7.68 -0.26
CA ARG A 159 -8.73 -7.64 -1.05
C ARG A 159 -7.64 -6.95 -0.24
N LEU A 160 -6.69 -7.72 0.26
CA LEU A 160 -5.59 -7.25 1.08
C LEU A 160 -4.25 -7.67 0.50
N ILE A 161 -3.29 -6.75 0.52
CA ILE A 161 -1.87 -7.05 0.36
C ILE A 161 -1.09 -6.52 1.56
N SER A 162 -0.24 -7.35 2.15
CA SER A 162 0.54 -6.98 3.33
C SER A 162 2.02 -6.90 3.01
N SER A 163 2.64 -5.77 3.37
CA SER A 163 4.08 -5.58 3.28
C SER A 163 4.79 -6.32 4.41
N MET A 164 5.80 -7.09 4.08
CA MET A 164 6.65 -7.74 5.08
C MET A 164 7.89 -6.90 5.42
N GLY A 165 8.87 -7.48 6.14
CA GLY A 165 10.01 -6.73 6.65
C GLY A 165 10.95 -6.23 5.57
N ALA A 166 11.21 -4.91 5.57
CA ALA A 166 12.18 -4.23 4.71
C ALA A 166 13.54 -4.01 5.40
N ALA A 167 13.64 -4.27 6.70
CA ALA A 167 14.85 -4.00 7.46
C ALA A 167 15.96 -5.01 7.20
N ASN A 168 17.21 -4.54 7.26
CA ASN A 168 18.44 -5.33 7.05
C ASN A 168 18.45 -6.05 5.70
N LYS A 169 17.96 -5.38 4.65
CA LYS A 169 17.88 -5.86 3.28
C LYS A 169 18.58 -4.88 2.34
N LEU A 170 19.24 -5.40 1.30
CA LEU A 170 19.98 -4.63 0.31
C LEU A 170 19.67 -5.04 -1.13
N ARG A 171 18.97 -6.16 -1.33
CA ARG A 171 18.73 -6.76 -2.65
C ARG A 171 17.27 -6.64 -3.09
N PRO A 172 16.91 -5.60 -3.86
CA PRO A 172 15.55 -5.45 -4.37
C PRO A 172 15.16 -6.55 -5.37
N ASP A 173 16.13 -7.17 -6.06
CA ASP A 173 15.91 -8.33 -6.93
C ASP A 173 15.42 -9.58 -6.20
N CYS A 174 15.46 -9.58 -4.86
CA CYS A 174 14.91 -10.64 -4.01
C CYS A 174 13.45 -10.42 -3.61
N PHE A 175 12.80 -9.34 -4.03
CA PHE A 175 11.39 -9.13 -3.73
C PHE A 175 10.48 -10.09 -4.50
N ARG A 176 9.49 -10.64 -3.79
CA ARG A 176 8.52 -11.60 -4.34
C ARG A 176 7.13 -11.35 -3.76
N PHE A 177 6.13 -11.41 -4.62
CA PHE A 177 4.75 -11.61 -4.19
C PHE A 177 4.53 -13.11 -3.94
N ALA A 178 3.89 -13.44 -2.85
CA ALA A 178 3.56 -14.82 -2.48
C ALA A 178 2.41 -14.87 -1.48
N ASP A 179 1.86 -16.05 -1.25
CA ASP A 179 1.16 -16.30 0.00
C ASP A 179 2.17 -16.31 1.15
N VAL A 180 1.76 -15.83 2.33
CA VAL A 180 2.64 -15.79 3.51
C VAL A 180 3.20 -17.18 3.84
N TYR A 181 2.43 -18.23 3.54
CA TYR A 181 2.82 -19.62 3.84
C TYR A 181 3.91 -20.17 2.93
N ASP A 182 4.12 -19.57 1.76
CA ASP A 182 5.15 -19.93 0.77
C ASP A 182 6.45 -19.10 0.91
N THR A 183 6.49 -18.20 1.89
CA THR A 183 7.64 -17.31 2.06
C THR A 183 8.84 -17.99 2.74
N VAL A 184 10.05 -17.54 2.39
CA VAL A 184 11.33 -18.03 2.94
C VAL A 184 12.19 -16.88 3.46
N ASN A 185 13.16 -17.18 4.32
CA ASN A 185 14.22 -16.26 4.78
C ASN A 185 13.78 -14.94 5.45
N CYS A 186 12.49 -14.70 5.64
CA CYS A 186 11.99 -13.48 6.27
C CYS A 186 11.56 -13.74 7.71
N PRO A 187 12.21 -13.11 8.71
CA PRO A 187 11.85 -13.29 10.13
C PRO A 187 10.40 -12.88 10.43
N LEU A 188 9.91 -11.77 9.85
CA LEU A 188 8.53 -11.31 10.03
C LEU A 188 7.55 -12.31 9.44
N CYS A 189 7.77 -12.80 8.21
CA CYS A 189 6.93 -13.83 7.61
C CYS A 189 6.87 -15.10 8.48
N ARG A 190 7.97 -15.50 9.11
CA ARG A 190 7.99 -16.65 10.02
C ARG A 190 7.04 -16.45 11.21
N ILE A 191 7.02 -15.24 11.78
CA ILE A 191 6.09 -14.89 12.87
C ILE A 191 4.65 -14.89 12.35
N MET A 192 4.39 -14.23 11.21
CA MET A 192 3.07 -14.15 10.58
C MET A 192 2.52 -15.54 10.27
N ARG A 193 3.32 -16.45 9.71
CA ARG A 193 2.92 -17.85 9.46
C ARG A 193 2.55 -18.59 10.75
N LYS A 194 3.39 -18.48 11.78
CA LYS A 194 3.17 -19.19 13.05
C LYS A 194 1.89 -18.70 13.72
N GLU A 195 1.74 -17.39 13.86
CA GLU A 195 0.62 -16.81 14.57
C GLU A 195 -0.65 -16.78 13.72
N GLY A 196 -0.51 -16.69 12.40
CA GLY A 196 -1.63 -16.77 11.45
C GLY A 196 -2.33 -18.13 11.48
N ARG A 197 -1.55 -19.24 11.50
CA ARG A 197 -2.13 -20.59 11.64
C ARG A 197 -2.95 -20.74 12.93
N LYS A 198 -2.47 -20.18 14.05
CA LYS A 198 -3.22 -20.21 15.31
C LYS A 198 -4.53 -19.44 15.28
N ARG A 199 -4.61 -18.43 14.42
CA ARG A 199 -5.77 -17.55 14.24
C ARG A 199 -6.71 -18.02 13.11
N GLY A 200 -6.38 -19.13 12.44
CA GLY A 200 -7.17 -19.67 11.33
C GLY A 200 -7.06 -18.84 10.05
N ILE A 201 -6.03 -17.99 9.89
CA ILE A 201 -5.78 -17.27 8.63
C ILE A 201 -5.37 -18.29 7.58
N ARG A 202 -6.17 -18.41 6.51
CA ARG A 202 -5.97 -19.40 5.43
C ARG A 202 -5.05 -18.86 4.35
N HIS A 203 -5.23 -17.58 4.01
CA HIS A 203 -4.50 -16.92 2.95
C HIS A 203 -4.09 -15.52 3.37
N LEU A 204 -2.87 -15.10 3.00
CA LEU A 204 -2.43 -13.72 3.11
C LEU A 204 -1.44 -13.42 1.99
N ARG A 205 -1.85 -12.62 1.03
CA ARG A 205 -0.96 -12.11 -0.01
C ARG A 205 0.03 -11.13 0.58
N VAL A 206 1.31 -11.37 0.34
CA VAL A 206 2.39 -10.54 0.86
C VAL A 206 3.38 -10.13 -0.21
N LEU A 207 4.01 -8.96 -0.03
CA LEU A 207 5.28 -8.64 -0.64
C LEU A 207 6.39 -8.81 0.40
N TYR A 208 7.36 -9.65 0.11
CA TYR A 208 8.49 -9.93 1.00
C TYR A 208 9.80 -10.03 0.23
N SER A 209 10.93 -9.98 0.94
CA SER A 209 12.24 -10.29 0.36
C SER A 209 12.68 -11.68 0.78
N CYS A 210 13.06 -12.52 -0.18
CA CYS A 210 13.68 -13.83 0.06
C CYS A 210 15.17 -13.74 0.41
N GLU A 211 15.73 -12.54 0.46
CA GLU A 211 17.11 -12.29 0.88
C GLU A 211 17.34 -12.69 2.33
N GLN A 212 18.48 -13.29 2.65
CA GLN A 212 18.91 -13.40 4.04
C GLN A 212 19.21 -12.00 4.59
N PRO A 213 18.68 -11.63 5.77
CA PRO A 213 18.98 -10.34 6.37
C PRO A 213 20.48 -10.17 6.58
N VAL A 214 20.97 -8.96 6.35
CA VAL A 214 22.36 -8.60 6.71
C VAL A 214 22.51 -8.61 8.21
N ASP A 215 23.58 -9.23 8.70
CA ASP A 215 23.93 -9.20 10.11
C ASP A 215 24.40 -7.81 10.51
N VAL A 216 23.71 -7.21 11.46
CA VAL A 216 24.06 -5.89 12.01
C VAL A 216 24.54 -6.06 13.44
N PRO A 217 25.78 -5.65 13.77
CA PRO A 217 26.31 -5.76 15.11
C PRO A 217 25.41 -5.04 16.13
N VAL A 218 25.17 -5.69 17.28
CA VAL A 218 24.42 -5.08 18.38
C VAL A 218 25.27 -3.95 18.97
N ARG A 219 24.74 -2.75 19.09
CA ARG A 219 25.43 -1.64 19.77
C ARG A 219 25.58 -1.97 21.25
N GLU A 220 26.81 -1.86 21.77
CA GLU A 220 27.07 -2.00 23.20
C GLU A 220 26.24 -0.95 23.98
N GLY A 221 25.58 -1.39 25.05
CA GLY A 221 24.79 -0.53 25.93
C GLY A 221 23.36 -0.22 25.45
N ALA A 222 22.92 -0.74 24.30
CA ALA A 222 21.57 -0.54 23.82
C ALA A 222 20.51 -1.16 24.75
N ALA A 223 19.46 -0.43 25.10
CA ALA A 223 18.32 -0.92 25.85
C ALA A 223 17.63 -2.08 25.11
N ARG A 224 16.90 -2.94 25.83
CA ARG A 224 16.25 -4.14 25.23
C ARG A 224 15.31 -3.80 24.05
N ARG A 225 14.73 -2.60 24.02
CA ARG A 225 13.92 -2.07 22.91
C ARG A 225 14.77 -1.60 21.72
N GLU A 226 16.00 -1.15 21.96
CA GLU A 226 16.96 -0.69 20.95
C GLU A 226 17.82 -1.83 20.38
N ARG A 227 17.72 -3.04 20.95
CA ARG A 227 18.45 -4.24 20.51
C ARG A 227 17.99 -4.79 19.15
N SER A 228 16.86 -4.32 18.64
CA SER A 228 16.53 -4.55 17.24
C SER A 228 17.32 -3.54 16.38
N ASN A 229 18.58 -3.85 16.11
CA ASN A 229 19.43 -3.10 15.15
C ASN A 229 18.85 -3.27 13.74
N LEU A 230 17.68 -2.62 13.50
CA LEU A 230 17.01 -2.66 12.21
C LEU A 230 17.49 -1.48 11.40
N GLY A 231 18.48 -1.72 10.55
CA GLY A 231 18.87 -0.77 9.51
C GLY A 231 17.88 -0.82 8.35
N THR A 232 17.65 0.31 7.69
CA THR A 232 16.84 0.35 6.48
C THR A 232 17.56 1.16 5.41
N ALA A 233 17.86 0.53 4.28
CA ALA A 233 18.42 1.22 3.13
C ALA A 233 17.37 2.15 2.51
N SER A 234 17.84 3.26 1.93
CA SER A 234 16.98 4.33 1.39
C SER A 234 16.08 3.87 0.23
N PHE A 235 16.43 2.78 -0.44
CA PHE A 235 15.72 2.29 -1.62
C PHE A 235 14.86 1.04 -1.36
N VAL A 236 15.14 0.25 -0.33
CA VAL A 236 14.47 -1.04 -0.10
C VAL A 236 12.99 -0.85 0.22
N ALA A 237 12.66 -0.05 1.24
CA ALA A 237 11.28 0.22 1.60
C ALA A 237 10.51 1.00 0.51
N PRO A 238 11.10 2.01 -0.16
CA PRO A 238 10.48 2.66 -1.32
C PRO A 238 10.13 1.69 -2.45
N ILE A 239 11.05 0.84 -2.87
CA ILE A 239 10.80 -0.14 -3.94
C ILE A 239 9.65 -1.09 -3.55
N MET A 240 9.60 -1.57 -2.29
CA MET A 240 8.47 -2.37 -1.82
C MET A 240 7.14 -1.60 -1.95
N GLY A 241 7.11 -0.32 -1.58
CA GLY A 241 5.92 0.53 -1.71
C GLY A 241 5.48 0.67 -3.16
N GLN A 242 6.42 0.95 -4.07
CA GLN A 242 6.16 1.06 -5.50
C GLN A 242 5.66 -0.27 -6.11
N MET A 243 6.25 -1.39 -5.73
CA MET A 243 5.81 -2.71 -6.20
C MET A 243 4.39 -3.05 -5.74
N ILE A 244 4.06 -2.80 -4.48
CA ILE A 244 2.70 -3.03 -3.96
C ILE A 244 1.70 -2.14 -4.70
N ALA A 245 1.99 -0.86 -4.82
CA ALA A 245 1.13 0.07 -5.56
C ALA A 245 0.96 -0.36 -7.01
N GLY A 246 2.05 -0.76 -7.69
CA GLY A 246 2.00 -1.24 -9.07
C GLY A 246 1.08 -2.45 -9.24
N ALA A 247 1.18 -3.45 -8.36
CA ALA A 247 0.29 -4.61 -8.36
C ALA A 247 -1.18 -4.21 -8.17
N VAL A 248 -1.47 -3.32 -7.20
CA VAL A 248 -2.83 -2.84 -6.93
C VAL A 248 -3.38 -2.03 -8.10
N LEU A 249 -2.58 -1.14 -8.70
CA LEU A 249 -2.96 -0.35 -9.86
C LEU A 249 -3.31 -1.24 -11.06
N CYS A 250 -2.47 -2.22 -11.39
CA CYS A 250 -2.73 -3.14 -12.49
C CYS A 250 -4.01 -3.94 -12.27
N GLU A 251 -4.23 -4.46 -11.07
CA GLU A 251 -5.43 -5.21 -10.75
C GLU A 251 -6.71 -4.35 -10.80
N LEU A 252 -6.68 -3.13 -10.28
CA LEU A 252 -7.81 -2.20 -10.33
C LEU A 252 -8.08 -1.71 -11.76
N ALA A 253 -7.02 -1.47 -12.52
CA ALA A 253 -7.12 -1.14 -13.94
C ALA A 253 -7.58 -2.32 -14.81
N GLY A 254 -7.55 -3.56 -14.29
CA GLY A 254 -7.85 -4.77 -15.04
C GLY A 254 -6.76 -5.13 -16.06
N VAL A 255 -5.51 -4.71 -15.79
CA VAL A 255 -4.34 -5.06 -16.59
C VAL A 255 -3.72 -6.34 -16.04
N ASN A 256 -3.63 -7.36 -16.86
CA ASN A 256 -2.96 -8.61 -16.49
C ASN A 256 -1.45 -8.48 -16.67
N ILE A 257 -0.69 -8.56 -15.58
CA ILE A 257 0.77 -8.48 -15.59
C ILE A 257 1.46 -9.85 -15.57
N ASP A 258 0.72 -10.93 -15.33
CA ASP A 258 1.30 -12.28 -15.17
C ASP A 258 1.46 -13.03 -16.50
N GLY A 259 1.12 -12.39 -17.65
CA GLY A 259 1.26 -12.97 -18.98
C GLY A 259 0.45 -14.24 -19.24
N THR A 260 -0.43 -14.62 -18.33
CA THR A 260 -1.43 -15.67 -18.55
C THR A 260 -2.66 -15.08 -19.22
N GLU A 261 -2.47 -14.46 -20.37
CA GLU A 261 -3.59 -14.26 -21.27
C GLU A 261 -4.09 -15.65 -21.68
N GLY A 262 -5.40 -15.79 -21.58
CA GLY A 262 -6.06 -16.93 -22.16
C GLY A 262 -5.52 -17.13 -23.58
N ALA A 263 -4.81 -18.21 -23.80
CA ALA A 263 -4.61 -18.75 -25.11
C ALA A 263 -6.02 -18.81 -25.72
N ALA A 264 -6.32 -17.92 -26.65
CA ALA A 264 -7.43 -18.09 -27.54
C ALA A 264 -7.30 -19.52 -28.07
N GLU A 265 -8.28 -20.36 -27.77
CA GLU A 265 -8.29 -21.70 -28.32
C GLU A 265 -8.06 -21.56 -29.83
N PRO A 266 -7.10 -22.26 -30.44
CA PRO A 266 -6.98 -22.29 -31.87
C PRO A 266 -8.28 -22.89 -32.36
N GLY A 267 -9.13 -22.02 -32.95
CA GLY A 267 -10.39 -22.42 -33.55
C GLY A 267 -10.16 -23.64 -34.42
N GLY A 268 -10.86 -24.71 -34.10
CA GLY A 268 -10.88 -25.91 -34.90
C GLY A 268 -11.29 -25.56 -36.32
N ALA A 269 -10.40 -25.88 -37.22
CA ALA A 269 -10.73 -26.09 -38.63
C ALA A 269 -9.98 -27.34 -39.06
N ARG A 270 -10.75 -28.45 -39.09
CA ARG A 270 -10.64 -29.64 -39.95
C ARG A 270 -9.24 -30.10 -40.35
#